data_a4f62868d67c767dda90f40926d07deb
#
_entry.id   a4f62868d67c767dda90f40926d07deb
#
_cell.length_a   1.000
_cell.length_b   1.000
_cell.length_c   1.000
_cell.angle_alpha   90.00
_cell.angle_beta   90.00
_cell.angle_gamma   90.00
#
_symmetry.space_group_name_H-M   'P 1'
#
loop_
_entity.id
_entity.type
_entity.pdbx_description
1 polymer ?
#
loop_
_entity_poly.entity_id
_entity_poly.type
_entity_poly.pdbx_seq_one_letter_code
_entity_poly.pdbx_strand_id
1 'polypeptide(L)'
;MGDTEKLTDSIIVLPSAKTADERENALFHTSYEIEKAFYSSIRDGNISKMKAQAQKLLESKITVGKMSDDNLRQIQYWAVCCIAVAMRYAIDGGAKEREAYNFADECIMTIDKMKDEEEIVAYLLRKSEELTEIVRESKTAGYPYAVRKCLNVIDARLFEKLNAGIVAESVGMNRDHLAKLFRKHIGIGIPEYIKKERLSAARELLNSGMRVSQAAYTVGFGSESYFIKCYREEYGKTPKADREA
;
A
#
# COMPACT_ATOMS: atom_id res chain seq x y z
N MET A 1 6.94 -10.27 -30.03
CA MET A 1 7.79 -9.51 -29.09
C MET A 1 6.92 -8.39 -28.58
N GLY A 2 6.35 -8.53 -27.39
CA GLY A 2 5.54 -7.49 -26.77
C GLY A 2 6.49 -6.41 -26.24
N ASP A 3 6.22 -5.16 -26.59
CA ASP A 3 6.88 -4.02 -25.99
C ASP A 3 6.64 -4.08 -24.48
N THR A 4 7.70 -4.26 -23.73
CA THR A 4 7.65 -4.14 -22.27
C THR A 4 7.49 -2.65 -21.98
N GLU A 5 6.27 -2.22 -21.60
CA GLU A 5 5.99 -0.84 -21.22
C GLU A 5 6.97 -0.44 -20.12
N LYS A 6 7.70 0.66 -20.34
CA LYS A 6 8.69 1.13 -19.37
C LYS A 6 7.99 1.78 -18.18
N LEU A 7 8.57 1.67 -16.99
CA LEU A 7 8.03 2.29 -15.77
C LEU A 7 7.95 3.81 -15.92
N THR A 8 8.89 4.43 -16.63
CA THR A 8 8.90 5.87 -16.92
C THR A 8 7.76 6.31 -17.83
N ASP A 9 7.21 5.43 -18.68
CA ASP A 9 6.04 5.71 -19.52
C ASP A 9 4.78 6.00 -18.67
N SER A 10 4.82 5.61 -17.40
CA SER A 10 3.77 5.91 -16.42
C SER A 10 3.89 7.30 -15.80
N ILE A 11 4.94 8.08 -16.11
CA ILE A 11 5.17 9.41 -15.53
C ILE A 11 4.95 10.48 -16.63
N ILE A 12 3.98 11.38 -16.39
CA ILE A 12 3.66 12.50 -17.26
C ILE A 12 4.14 13.80 -16.59
N VAL A 13 5.03 14.54 -17.26
CA VAL A 13 5.49 15.84 -16.79
C VAL A 13 4.60 16.93 -17.38
N LEU A 14 3.93 17.70 -16.52
CA LEU A 14 3.11 18.84 -16.95
C LEU A 14 3.98 19.99 -17.42
N PRO A 15 3.65 20.65 -18.54
CA PRO A 15 4.30 21.89 -18.92
C PRO A 15 4.08 22.98 -17.85
N SER A 16 5.02 23.92 -17.73
CA SER A 16 4.83 25.08 -16.87
C SER A 16 3.70 25.95 -17.42
N ALA A 17 2.53 25.94 -16.77
CA ALA A 17 1.40 26.78 -17.17
C ALA A 17 1.74 28.26 -16.94
N LYS A 18 1.86 29.02 -18.02
CA LYS A 18 2.19 30.46 -17.98
C LYS A 18 0.97 31.37 -17.99
N THR A 19 -0.18 30.89 -18.48
CA THR A 19 -1.42 31.67 -18.64
C THR A 19 -2.64 31.01 -17.99
N ALA A 20 -3.70 31.80 -17.76
CA ALA A 20 -4.96 31.31 -17.20
C ALA A 20 -5.65 30.29 -18.12
N ASP A 21 -5.62 30.50 -19.44
CA ASP A 21 -6.20 29.60 -20.45
C ASP A 21 -5.47 28.25 -20.52
N GLU A 22 -4.16 28.22 -20.27
CA GLU A 22 -3.39 26.99 -20.20
C GLU A 22 -3.76 26.17 -18.93
N ARG A 23 -4.26 26.83 -17.87
CA ARG A 23 -4.72 26.18 -16.64
C ARG A 23 -6.08 25.50 -16.78
N GLU A 24 -6.97 26.02 -17.62
CA GLU A 24 -8.29 25.40 -17.87
C GLU A 24 -8.20 24.12 -18.69
N ASN A 25 -7.19 23.97 -19.55
CA ASN A 25 -6.93 22.78 -20.37
C ASN A 25 -5.80 21.89 -19.81
N ALA A 26 -5.23 22.23 -18.66
CA ALA A 26 -4.12 21.50 -18.09
C ALA A 26 -4.56 20.13 -17.51
N LEU A 27 -3.82 19.10 -17.82
CA LEU A 27 -3.84 17.85 -17.10
C LEU A 27 -3.57 18.15 -15.61
N PHE A 28 -4.40 17.64 -14.72
CA PHE A 28 -4.20 17.82 -13.28
C PHE A 28 -3.08 16.89 -12.79
N HIS A 29 -2.38 17.31 -11.74
CA HIS A 29 -1.48 16.43 -11.01
C HIS A 29 -2.20 15.14 -10.59
N THR A 30 -1.43 14.09 -10.37
CA THR A 30 -1.96 12.83 -9.79
C THR A 30 -2.91 13.16 -8.64
N SER A 31 -4.07 12.50 -8.62
CA SER A 31 -5.06 12.73 -7.57
C SER A 31 -4.43 12.54 -6.19
N TYR A 32 -4.55 13.55 -5.34
CA TYR A 32 -4.08 13.51 -3.95
C TYR A 32 -4.57 12.27 -3.19
N GLU A 33 -5.80 11.82 -3.44
CA GLU A 33 -6.35 10.63 -2.77
C GLU A 33 -5.64 9.34 -3.19
N ILE A 34 -5.23 9.21 -4.45
CA ILE A 34 -4.46 8.04 -4.93
C ILE A 34 -3.07 8.05 -4.33
N GLU A 35 -2.40 9.19 -4.34
CA GLU A 35 -1.08 9.36 -3.73
C GLU A 35 -1.12 9.10 -2.22
N LYS A 36 -2.09 9.67 -1.53
CA LYS A 36 -2.32 9.48 -0.11
C LYS A 36 -2.60 8.01 0.25
N ALA A 37 -3.34 7.28 -0.58
CA ALA A 37 -3.58 5.86 -0.38
C ALA A 37 -2.29 5.04 -0.42
N PHE A 38 -1.38 5.36 -1.35
CA PHE A 38 -0.07 4.74 -1.45
C PHE A 38 0.75 4.98 -0.17
N TYR A 39 0.97 6.25 0.22
CA TYR A 39 1.76 6.56 1.41
C TYR A 39 1.11 6.08 2.71
N SER A 40 -0.22 6.07 2.79
CA SER A 40 -0.92 5.50 3.95
C SER A 40 -0.65 4.01 4.10
N SER A 41 -0.46 3.27 3.00
CA SER A 41 -0.10 1.85 3.06
C SER A 41 1.31 1.62 3.65
N ILE A 42 2.25 2.54 3.41
CA ILE A 42 3.57 2.56 4.05
C ILE A 42 3.42 2.78 5.56
N ARG A 43 2.69 3.84 5.96
CA ARG A 43 2.39 4.12 7.37
C ARG A 43 1.74 2.93 8.08
N ASP A 44 0.87 2.23 7.38
CA ASP A 44 0.15 1.10 7.95
C ASP A 44 1.04 -0.16 8.05
N GLY A 45 2.21 -0.18 7.40
CA GLY A 45 3.12 -1.32 7.36
C GLY A 45 2.56 -2.49 6.55
N ASN A 46 1.66 -2.21 5.60
CA ASN A 46 0.98 -3.23 4.81
C ASN A 46 1.61 -3.32 3.41
N ILE A 47 2.49 -4.32 3.23
CA ILE A 47 3.25 -4.52 1.99
C ILE A 47 2.35 -4.87 0.81
N SER A 48 1.38 -5.77 1.01
CA SER A 48 0.47 -6.20 -0.05
C SER A 48 -0.36 -5.02 -0.57
N LYS A 49 -0.86 -4.19 0.34
CA LYS A 49 -1.57 -2.96 0.01
C LYS A 49 -0.66 -1.95 -0.69
N MET A 50 0.57 -1.75 -0.19
CA MET A 50 1.54 -0.84 -0.81
C MET A 50 1.82 -1.24 -2.27
N LYS A 51 2.06 -2.53 -2.54
CA LYS A 51 2.28 -3.05 -3.90
C LYS A 51 1.07 -2.80 -4.80
N ALA A 52 -0.14 -3.07 -4.31
CA ALA A 52 -1.37 -2.83 -5.07
C ALA A 52 -1.59 -1.34 -5.38
N GLN A 53 -1.32 -0.45 -4.42
CA GLN A 53 -1.41 1.00 -4.63
C GLN A 53 -0.31 1.52 -5.55
N ALA A 54 0.92 0.99 -5.48
CA ALA A 54 2.00 1.32 -6.40
C ALA A 54 1.63 0.95 -7.84
N GLN A 55 1.11 -0.26 -8.06
CA GLN A 55 0.64 -0.69 -9.37
C GLN A 55 -0.47 0.21 -9.89
N LYS A 56 -1.47 0.54 -9.07
CA LYS A 56 -2.55 1.46 -9.43
C LYS A 56 -2.04 2.86 -9.81
N LEU A 57 -1.03 3.39 -9.09
CA LEU A 57 -0.38 4.65 -9.43
C LEU A 57 0.26 4.60 -10.83
N LEU A 58 1.02 3.54 -11.13
CA LEU A 58 1.66 3.35 -12.43
C LEU A 58 0.62 3.24 -13.56
N GLU A 59 -0.44 2.46 -13.37
CA GLU A 59 -1.53 2.28 -14.34
C GLU A 59 -2.32 3.58 -14.57
N SER A 60 -2.51 4.42 -13.54
CA SER A 60 -3.22 5.70 -13.65
C SER A 60 -2.42 6.81 -14.29
N LYS A 61 -1.15 6.57 -14.59
CA LYS A 61 -0.14 7.55 -15.03
C LYS A 61 0.08 8.67 -14.02
N ILE A 62 1.26 8.66 -13.43
CA ILE A 62 1.67 9.64 -12.42
C ILE A 62 1.93 10.99 -13.12
N THR A 63 1.14 11.99 -12.78
CA THR A 63 1.26 13.32 -13.38
C THR A 63 1.95 14.27 -12.41
N VAL A 64 3.11 14.82 -12.80
CA VAL A 64 3.97 15.67 -11.98
C VAL A 64 4.21 17.03 -12.64
N GLY A 65 4.46 18.06 -11.83
CA GLY A 65 4.85 19.37 -12.33
C GLY A 65 6.28 19.36 -12.88
N LYS A 66 6.56 20.30 -13.79
CA LYS A 66 7.90 20.50 -14.34
C LYS A 66 8.83 21.11 -13.28
N MET A 67 9.87 20.39 -12.91
CA MET A 67 10.88 20.79 -11.94
C MET A 67 12.27 21.00 -12.58
N SER A 68 12.49 20.47 -13.81
CA SER A 68 13.74 20.59 -14.55
C SER A 68 13.48 20.58 -16.06
N ASP A 69 14.39 21.15 -16.84
CA ASP A 69 14.44 20.98 -18.31
C ASP A 69 15.22 19.73 -18.72
N ASP A 70 15.99 19.16 -17.82
CA ASP A 70 16.70 17.89 -17.98
C ASP A 70 15.84 16.74 -17.45
N ASN A 71 15.57 15.74 -18.28
CA ASN A 71 14.67 14.64 -17.94
C ASN A 71 15.18 13.82 -16.75
N LEU A 72 16.46 13.49 -16.71
CA LEU A 72 17.03 12.75 -15.61
C LEU A 72 16.90 13.51 -14.28
N ARG A 73 17.20 14.80 -14.28
CA ARG A 73 17.02 15.66 -13.10
C ARG A 73 15.55 15.80 -12.70
N GLN A 74 14.65 15.86 -13.66
CA GLN A 74 13.21 15.87 -13.41
C GLN A 74 12.80 14.63 -12.58
N ILE A 75 13.24 13.46 -13.00
CA ILE A 75 12.94 12.18 -12.30
C ILE A 75 13.67 12.11 -10.96
N GLN A 76 14.93 12.56 -10.88
CA GLN A 76 15.67 12.60 -9.61
C GLN A 76 14.96 13.51 -8.58
N TYR A 77 14.53 14.71 -8.95
CA TYR A 77 13.82 15.63 -8.04
C TYR A 77 12.48 15.07 -7.59
N TRP A 78 11.72 14.49 -8.50
CA TRP A 78 10.48 13.82 -8.16
C TRP A 78 10.72 12.65 -7.18
N ALA A 79 11.74 11.85 -7.42
CA ALA A 79 12.10 10.74 -6.57
C ALA A 79 12.49 11.18 -5.15
N VAL A 80 13.25 12.26 -5.02
CA VAL A 80 13.59 12.88 -3.73
C VAL A 80 12.33 13.30 -2.97
N CYS A 81 11.38 13.95 -3.66
CA CYS A 81 10.10 14.31 -3.06
C CYS A 81 9.33 13.08 -2.56
N CYS A 82 9.28 12.00 -3.36
CA CYS A 82 8.63 10.75 -2.98
C CYS A 82 9.24 10.14 -1.72
N ILE A 83 10.57 10.05 -1.65
CA ILE A 83 11.28 9.52 -0.46
C ILE A 83 11.01 10.39 0.76
N ALA A 84 11.04 11.72 0.63
CA ALA A 84 10.79 12.63 1.74
C ALA A 84 9.37 12.51 2.30
N VAL A 85 8.38 12.28 1.45
CA VAL A 85 6.99 12.04 1.90
C VAL A 85 6.87 10.65 2.52
N ALA A 86 7.40 9.60 1.87
CA ALA A 86 7.36 8.23 2.37
C ALA A 86 7.96 8.10 3.76
N MET A 87 9.12 8.76 4.01
CA MET A 87 9.78 8.79 5.31
C MET A 87 8.84 9.36 6.40
N ARG A 88 8.14 10.47 6.14
CA ARG A 88 7.22 11.06 7.13
C ARG A 88 6.07 10.13 7.47
N TYR A 89 5.47 9.50 6.46
CA TYR A 89 4.43 8.49 6.69
C TYR A 89 4.96 7.26 7.44
N ALA A 90 6.22 6.88 7.23
CA ALA A 90 6.84 5.80 7.99
C ALA A 90 7.03 6.16 9.47
N ILE A 91 7.46 7.39 9.78
CA ILE A 91 7.57 7.90 11.16
C ILE A 91 6.20 7.90 11.83
N ASP A 92 5.17 8.43 11.16
CA ASP A 92 3.78 8.40 11.64
C ASP A 92 3.28 6.96 11.85
N GLY A 93 3.82 6.01 11.11
CA GLY A 93 3.55 4.58 11.23
C GLY A 93 4.27 3.88 12.38
N GLY A 94 5.21 4.56 13.05
CA GLY A 94 5.96 4.03 14.19
C GLY A 94 7.40 3.60 13.89
N ALA A 95 7.93 3.89 12.68
CA ALA A 95 9.36 3.78 12.44
C ALA A 95 10.11 4.77 13.34
N LYS A 96 11.30 4.38 13.82
CA LYS A 96 12.11 5.28 14.64
C LYS A 96 12.60 6.45 13.79
N GLU A 97 12.38 7.66 14.27
CA GLU A 97 12.67 8.91 13.56
C GLU A 97 14.10 8.92 12.99
N ARG A 98 15.10 8.63 13.83
CA ARG A 98 16.51 8.59 13.41
C ARG A 98 16.78 7.57 12.30
N GLU A 99 16.17 6.37 12.38
CA GLU A 99 16.36 5.32 11.38
C GLU A 99 15.71 5.73 10.04
N ALA A 100 14.52 6.34 10.09
CA ALA A 100 13.81 6.82 8.90
C ALA A 100 14.54 7.99 8.20
N TYR A 101 15.12 8.93 8.95
CA TYR A 101 15.93 10.00 8.36
C TYR A 101 17.19 9.45 7.70
N ASN A 102 17.96 8.59 8.39
CA ASN A 102 19.15 7.98 7.79
C ASN A 102 18.81 7.21 6.52
N PHE A 103 17.71 6.45 6.52
CA PHE A 103 17.22 5.74 5.35
C PHE A 103 16.94 6.69 4.17
N ALA A 104 16.27 7.81 4.44
CA ALA A 104 15.95 8.80 3.41
C ALA A 104 17.22 9.45 2.84
N ASP A 105 18.17 9.83 3.69
CA ASP A 105 19.44 10.43 3.29
C ASP A 105 20.24 9.49 2.38
N GLU A 106 20.34 8.21 2.74
CA GLU A 106 21.02 7.19 1.92
C GLU A 106 20.33 7.01 0.56
N CYS A 107 18.99 7.01 0.55
CA CYS A 107 18.21 6.93 -0.69
C CYS A 107 18.48 8.13 -1.60
N ILE A 108 18.45 9.34 -1.05
CA ILE A 108 18.68 10.59 -1.81
C ILE A 108 20.10 10.62 -2.39
N MET A 109 21.12 10.26 -1.60
CA MET A 109 22.50 10.17 -2.08
C MET A 109 22.68 9.12 -3.17
N THR A 110 21.87 8.07 -3.17
CA THR A 110 21.91 7.02 -4.19
C THR A 110 21.24 7.52 -5.48
N ILE A 111 20.06 8.15 -5.38
CA ILE A 111 19.33 8.73 -6.50
C ILE A 111 20.17 9.79 -7.22
N ASP A 112 20.91 10.63 -6.50
CA ASP A 112 21.78 11.67 -7.07
C ASP A 112 22.85 11.09 -8.01
N LYS A 113 23.32 9.87 -7.75
CA LYS A 113 24.35 9.18 -8.54
C LYS A 113 23.79 8.38 -9.72
N MET A 114 22.49 8.08 -9.71
CA MET A 114 21.85 7.29 -10.76
C MET A 114 21.78 8.08 -12.08
N LYS A 115 21.95 7.37 -13.19
CA LYS A 115 21.98 7.94 -14.55
C LYS A 115 20.89 7.39 -15.46
N ASP A 116 20.11 6.46 -14.97
CA ASP A 116 19.01 5.79 -15.68
C ASP A 116 17.68 6.09 -14.99
N GLU A 117 16.73 6.63 -15.73
CA GLU A 117 15.42 7.04 -15.24
C GLU A 117 14.58 5.81 -14.79
N GLU A 118 14.64 4.71 -15.55
CA GLU A 118 13.96 3.45 -15.22
C GLU A 118 14.50 2.85 -13.92
N GLU A 119 15.82 2.88 -13.75
CA GLU A 119 16.47 2.39 -12.54
C GLU A 119 16.04 3.19 -11.31
N ILE A 120 15.85 4.52 -11.43
CA ILE A 120 15.38 5.38 -10.35
C ILE A 120 13.97 4.98 -9.94
N VAL A 121 13.04 4.78 -10.88
CA VAL A 121 11.66 4.38 -10.57
C VAL A 121 11.61 3.00 -9.92
N ALA A 122 12.36 2.04 -10.47
CA ALA A 122 12.48 0.71 -9.87
C ALA A 122 13.07 0.75 -8.45
N TYR A 123 14.07 1.62 -8.24
CA TYR A 123 14.68 1.85 -6.93
C TYR A 123 13.66 2.39 -5.93
N LEU A 124 12.84 3.38 -6.31
CA LEU A 124 11.78 3.93 -5.46
C LEU A 124 10.79 2.85 -5.01
N LEU A 125 10.36 1.98 -5.91
CA LEU A 125 9.44 0.90 -5.57
C LEU A 125 10.05 -0.05 -4.53
N ARG A 126 11.31 -0.46 -4.74
CA ARG A 126 12.04 -1.32 -3.78
C ARG A 126 12.20 -0.64 -2.41
N LYS A 127 12.57 0.66 -2.40
CA LYS A 127 12.76 1.43 -1.16
C LYS A 127 11.44 1.72 -0.43
N SER A 128 10.35 1.86 -1.15
CA SER A 128 9.01 1.94 -0.56
C SER A 128 8.60 0.63 0.12
N GLU A 129 8.93 -0.52 -0.47
CA GLU A 129 8.71 -1.83 0.15
C GLU A 129 9.57 -2.00 1.42
N GLU A 130 10.86 -1.68 1.36
CA GLU A 130 11.77 -1.74 2.50
C GLU A 130 11.31 -0.85 3.65
N LEU A 131 10.89 0.38 3.35
CA LEU A 131 10.38 1.31 4.35
C LEU A 131 9.06 0.82 4.99
N THR A 132 8.19 0.21 4.19
CA THR A 132 6.95 -0.43 4.68
C THR A 132 7.26 -1.59 5.62
N GLU A 133 8.30 -2.38 5.31
CA GLU A 133 8.78 -3.45 6.20
C GLU A 133 9.29 -2.91 7.54
N ILE A 134 10.08 -1.83 7.53
CA ILE A 134 10.58 -1.18 8.76
C ILE A 134 9.41 -0.76 9.66
N VAL A 135 8.36 -0.18 9.08
CA VAL A 135 7.13 0.17 9.81
C VAL A 135 6.45 -1.07 10.38
N ARG A 136 6.30 -2.12 9.58
CA ARG A 136 5.68 -3.38 10.00
C ARG A 136 6.44 -4.01 11.16
N GLU A 137 7.76 -4.05 11.08
CA GLU A 137 8.61 -4.57 12.14
C GLU A 137 8.49 -3.74 13.42
N SER A 138 8.48 -2.41 13.30
CA SER A 138 8.30 -1.51 14.44
C SER A 138 6.97 -1.74 15.16
N LYS A 139 5.87 -1.89 14.41
CA LYS A 139 4.54 -2.19 14.96
C LYS A 139 4.45 -3.57 15.63
N THR A 140 5.22 -4.53 15.14
CA THR A 140 5.16 -5.92 15.61
C THR A 140 6.32 -6.29 16.53
N ALA A 141 7.24 -5.38 16.83
CA ALA A 141 8.44 -5.62 17.64
C ALA A 141 8.14 -6.25 19.02
N GLY A 142 6.98 -5.92 19.62
CA GLY A 142 6.51 -6.49 20.89
C GLY A 142 5.88 -7.87 20.78
N TYR A 143 5.70 -8.41 19.58
CA TYR A 143 5.03 -9.72 19.40
C TYR A 143 6.04 -10.85 19.29
N PRO A 144 5.71 -12.05 19.83
CA PRO A 144 6.50 -13.25 19.62
C PRO A 144 6.68 -13.55 18.12
N TYR A 145 7.82 -14.16 17.76
CA TYR A 145 8.14 -14.50 16.35
C TYR A 145 7.00 -15.25 15.64
N ALA A 146 6.35 -16.21 16.31
CA ALA A 146 5.25 -16.97 15.73
C ALA A 146 4.03 -16.09 15.39
N VAL A 147 3.73 -15.07 16.21
CA VAL A 147 2.65 -14.11 15.95
C VAL A 147 3.00 -13.21 14.77
N ARG A 148 4.23 -12.70 14.71
CA ARG A 148 4.72 -11.91 13.57
C ARG A 148 4.65 -12.70 12.27
N LYS A 149 5.15 -13.94 12.28
CA LYS A 149 5.07 -14.85 11.11
C LYS A 149 3.62 -15.12 10.70
N CYS A 150 2.71 -15.27 11.66
CA CYS A 150 1.28 -15.43 11.42
C CYS A 150 0.69 -14.22 10.70
N LEU A 151 0.98 -13.00 11.17
CA LEU A 151 0.54 -11.74 10.55
C LEU A 151 1.06 -11.62 9.11
N ASN A 152 2.34 -11.96 8.89
CA ASN A 152 2.95 -11.95 7.57
C ASN A 152 2.29 -12.93 6.59
N VAL A 153 1.98 -14.15 7.04
CA VAL A 153 1.28 -15.15 6.22
C VAL A 153 -0.13 -14.68 5.86
N ILE A 154 -0.83 -14.06 6.82
CA ILE A 154 -2.18 -13.54 6.58
C ILE A 154 -2.12 -12.39 5.57
N ASP A 155 -1.22 -11.43 5.74
CA ASP A 155 -1.08 -10.30 4.82
C ASP A 155 -0.76 -10.77 3.40
N ALA A 156 0.26 -11.63 3.23
CA ALA A 156 0.68 -12.12 1.92
C ALA A 156 -0.38 -12.94 1.17
N ARG A 157 -1.31 -13.57 1.89
CA ARG A 157 -2.29 -14.51 1.34
C ARG A 157 -3.74 -14.14 1.67
N LEU A 158 -4.00 -12.87 1.98
CA LEU A 158 -5.29 -12.39 2.51
C LEU A 158 -6.48 -12.76 1.61
N PHE A 159 -6.30 -12.70 0.30
CA PHE A 159 -7.35 -12.92 -0.70
C PHE A 159 -7.44 -14.37 -1.18
N GLU A 160 -6.51 -15.22 -0.74
CA GLU A 160 -6.54 -16.65 -1.03
C GLU A 160 -7.53 -17.40 -0.10
N LYS A 161 -7.74 -18.69 -0.38
CA LYS A 161 -8.47 -19.58 0.54
C LYS A 161 -7.63 -19.78 1.80
N LEU A 162 -7.82 -18.93 2.80
CA LEU A 162 -7.05 -18.89 4.04
C LEU A 162 -7.93 -19.22 5.26
N ASN A 163 -7.40 -20.03 6.18
CA ASN A 163 -8.02 -20.36 7.46
C ASN A 163 -6.94 -20.60 8.52
N ALA A 164 -7.34 -20.72 9.79
CA ALA A 164 -6.41 -20.90 10.91
C ALA A 164 -5.53 -22.15 10.80
N GLY A 165 -5.99 -23.22 10.14
CA GLY A 165 -5.20 -24.43 9.92
C GLY A 165 -4.07 -24.19 8.92
N ILE A 166 -4.38 -23.58 7.78
CA ILE A 166 -3.39 -23.22 6.74
C ILE A 166 -2.36 -22.25 7.30
N VAL A 167 -2.78 -21.26 8.09
CA VAL A 167 -1.87 -20.32 8.75
C VAL A 167 -0.94 -21.05 9.73
N ALA A 168 -1.47 -21.94 10.55
CA ALA A 168 -0.68 -22.71 11.51
C ALA A 168 0.36 -23.62 10.84
N GLU A 169 -0.02 -24.27 9.75
CA GLU A 169 0.89 -25.07 8.91
C GLU A 169 2.01 -24.20 8.31
N SER A 170 1.68 -23.03 7.74
CA SER A 170 2.66 -22.09 7.17
C SER A 170 3.63 -21.54 8.22
N VAL A 171 3.17 -21.39 9.48
CA VAL A 171 4.01 -20.98 10.61
C VAL A 171 4.88 -22.13 11.14
N GLY A 172 4.49 -23.38 10.87
CA GLY A 172 5.12 -24.59 11.42
C GLY A 172 4.75 -24.84 12.89
N MET A 173 3.50 -24.55 13.27
CA MET A 173 3.05 -24.60 14.66
C MET A 173 1.73 -25.34 14.81
N ASN A 174 1.51 -25.96 15.97
CA ASN A 174 0.21 -26.56 16.28
C ASN A 174 -0.89 -25.47 16.26
N ARG A 175 -2.03 -25.78 15.63
CA ARG A 175 -3.15 -24.85 15.42
C ARG A 175 -3.68 -24.25 16.73
N ASP A 176 -3.89 -25.08 17.75
CA ASP A 176 -4.49 -24.63 19.01
C ASP A 176 -3.51 -23.78 19.82
N HIS A 177 -2.24 -24.13 19.76
CA HIS A 177 -1.18 -23.35 20.42
C HIS A 177 -1.02 -21.97 19.74
N LEU A 178 -0.98 -21.93 18.40
CA LEU A 178 -0.92 -20.67 17.66
C LEU A 178 -2.16 -19.81 17.91
N ALA A 179 -3.36 -20.41 17.93
CA ALA A 179 -4.61 -19.68 18.17
C ALA A 179 -4.63 -19.01 19.56
N LYS A 180 -4.17 -19.73 20.60
CA LYS A 180 -4.05 -19.16 21.97
C LYS A 180 -3.03 -18.02 22.00
N LEU A 181 -1.85 -18.23 21.40
CA LEU A 181 -0.78 -17.24 21.37
C LEU A 181 -1.20 -15.97 20.60
N PHE A 182 -1.81 -16.16 19.43
CA PHE A 182 -2.30 -15.06 18.60
C PHE A 182 -3.36 -14.23 19.34
N ARG A 183 -4.39 -14.89 19.91
CA ARG A 183 -5.44 -14.21 20.68
C ARG A 183 -4.89 -13.48 21.89
N LYS A 184 -3.88 -14.01 22.56
CA LYS A 184 -3.22 -13.36 23.70
C LYS A 184 -2.60 -12.02 23.32
N HIS A 185 -1.98 -11.92 22.14
CA HIS A 185 -1.24 -10.73 21.70
C HIS A 185 -2.07 -9.78 20.83
N ILE A 186 -2.97 -10.30 19.99
CA ILE A 186 -3.80 -9.52 19.07
C ILE A 186 -5.19 -9.20 19.64
N GLY A 187 -5.63 -9.94 20.68
CA GLY A 187 -6.93 -9.75 21.32
C GLY A 187 -8.08 -10.53 20.68
N ILE A 188 -8.00 -10.84 19.40
CA ILE A 188 -9.01 -11.59 18.64
C ILE A 188 -8.43 -12.87 18.02
N GLY A 189 -9.30 -13.77 17.58
CA GLY A 189 -8.88 -15.01 16.93
C GLY A 189 -8.43 -14.81 15.47
N ILE A 190 -7.59 -15.73 14.95
CA ILE A 190 -7.10 -15.70 13.57
C ILE A 190 -8.23 -15.58 12.53
N PRO A 191 -9.34 -16.35 12.58
CA PRO A 191 -10.42 -16.22 11.61
C PRO A 191 -11.11 -14.85 11.65
N GLU A 192 -11.26 -14.29 12.84
CA GLU A 192 -11.84 -12.96 13.02
C GLU A 192 -10.91 -11.86 12.51
N TYR A 193 -9.62 -11.98 12.76
CA TYR A 193 -8.61 -11.08 12.22
C TYR A 193 -8.62 -11.09 10.69
N ILE A 194 -8.55 -12.27 10.04
CA ILE A 194 -8.65 -12.41 8.57
C ILE A 194 -9.94 -11.75 8.05
N LYS A 195 -11.08 -11.97 8.71
CA LYS A 195 -12.36 -11.36 8.33
C LYS A 195 -12.29 -9.84 8.38
N LYS A 196 -11.73 -9.25 9.44
CA LYS A 196 -11.59 -7.79 9.59
C LYS A 196 -10.67 -7.19 8.51
N GLU A 197 -9.53 -7.80 8.25
CA GLU A 197 -8.62 -7.35 7.21
C GLU A 197 -9.27 -7.40 5.82
N ARG A 198 -10.03 -8.46 5.50
CA ARG A 198 -10.79 -8.57 4.26
C ARG A 198 -11.88 -7.51 4.14
N LEU A 199 -12.58 -7.20 5.22
CA LEU A 199 -13.60 -6.14 5.22
C LEU A 199 -12.96 -4.76 5.03
N SER A 200 -11.80 -4.52 5.62
CA SER A 200 -11.02 -3.29 5.41
C SER A 200 -10.60 -3.14 3.96
N ALA A 201 -10.04 -4.18 3.35
CA ALA A 201 -9.67 -4.19 1.94
C ALA A 201 -10.88 -4.00 1.01
N ALA A 202 -12.01 -4.65 1.33
CA ALA A 202 -13.25 -4.49 0.57
C ALA A 202 -13.77 -3.04 0.60
N ARG A 203 -13.66 -2.36 1.74
CA ARG A 203 -14.05 -0.96 1.87
C ARG A 203 -13.26 -0.05 0.93
N GLU A 204 -11.98 -0.29 0.78
CA GLU A 204 -11.15 0.46 -0.15
C GLU A 204 -11.54 0.20 -1.62
N LEU A 205 -11.83 -1.06 -1.98
CA LEU A 205 -12.31 -1.42 -3.30
C LEU A 205 -13.68 -0.77 -3.62
N LEU A 206 -14.57 -0.71 -2.64
CA LEU A 206 -15.85 -0.02 -2.78
C LEU A 206 -15.69 1.48 -2.99
N ASN A 207 -14.81 2.12 -2.23
CA ASN A 207 -14.48 3.55 -2.37
C ASN A 207 -13.83 3.87 -3.73
N SER A 208 -13.13 2.91 -4.34
CA SER A 208 -12.61 3.03 -5.71
C SER A 208 -13.67 2.78 -6.81
N GLY A 209 -14.94 2.58 -6.43
CA GLY A 209 -16.06 2.40 -7.37
C GLY A 209 -16.39 0.95 -7.72
N MET A 210 -15.70 -0.04 -7.13
CA MET A 210 -15.98 -1.45 -7.40
C MET A 210 -17.41 -1.84 -6.95
N ARG A 211 -18.06 -2.72 -7.70
CA ARG A 211 -19.39 -3.25 -7.34
C ARG A 211 -19.31 -4.11 -6.08
N VAL A 212 -20.37 -4.09 -5.26
CA VAL A 212 -20.43 -4.84 -3.99
C VAL A 212 -20.14 -6.33 -4.16
N SER A 213 -20.76 -6.96 -5.16
CA SER A 213 -20.53 -8.38 -5.46
C SER A 213 -19.08 -8.66 -5.84
N GLN A 214 -18.49 -7.82 -6.70
CA GLN A 214 -17.09 -7.97 -7.10
C GLN A 214 -16.14 -7.80 -5.91
N ALA A 215 -16.31 -6.76 -5.09
CA ALA A 215 -15.51 -6.55 -3.90
C ALA A 215 -15.57 -7.76 -2.95
N ALA A 216 -16.77 -8.29 -2.69
CA ALA A 216 -16.94 -9.47 -1.84
C ALA A 216 -16.12 -10.68 -2.31
N TYR A 217 -16.21 -11.02 -3.59
CA TYR A 217 -15.46 -12.17 -4.13
C TYR A 217 -13.96 -11.90 -4.24
N THR A 218 -13.56 -10.67 -4.61
CA THR A 218 -12.14 -10.28 -4.70
C THR A 218 -11.44 -10.44 -3.36
N VAL A 219 -12.08 -10.07 -2.25
CA VAL A 219 -11.48 -10.22 -0.92
C VAL A 219 -11.73 -11.59 -0.28
N GLY A 220 -12.23 -12.56 -1.04
CA GLY A 220 -12.31 -13.97 -0.63
C GLY A 220 -13.53 -14.33 0.24
N PHE A 221 -14.66 -13.60 0.13
CA PHE A 221 -15.93 -14.05 0.69
C PHE A 221 -16.62 -15.04 -0.26
N GLY A 222 -17.18 -16.12 0.30
CA GLY A 222 -17.88 -17.16 -0.47
C GLY A 222 -19.25 -16.76 -0.97
N SER A 223 -19.86 -15.70 -0.42
CA SER A 223 -21.15 -15.16 -0.89
C SER A 223 -21.30 -13.68 -0.56
N GLU A 224 -21.98 -12.96 -1.46
CA GLU A 224 -22.30 -11.54 -1.28
C GLU A 224 -23.17 -11.29 -0.05
N SER A 225 -24.17 -12.14 0.19
CA SER A 225 -25.09 -11.98 1.33
C SER A 225 -24.35 -12.07 2.68
N TYR A 226 -23.41 -13.03 2.81
CA TYR A 226 -22.61 -13.16 4.01
C TYR A 226 -21.65 -11.99 4.16
N PHE A 227 -21.06 -11.51 3.08
CA PHE A 227 -20.23 -10.31 3.07
C PHE A 227 -21.00 -9.08 3.57
N ILE A 228 -22.20 -8.80 3.01
CA ILE A 228 -23.02 -7.65 3.40
C ILE A 228 -23.37 -7.72 4.91
N LYS A 229 -23.68 -8.91 5.41
CA LYS A 229 -23.93 -9.12 6.84
C LYS A 229 -22.71 -8.76 7.68
N CYS A 230 -21.54 -9.33 7.38
CA CYS A 230 -20.29 -9.07 8.10
C CYS A 230 -19.88 -7.60 8.01
N TYR A 231 -20.04 -6.97 6.86
CA TYR A 231 -19.72 -5.56 6.65
C TYR A 231 -20.58 -4.64 7.52
N ARG A 232 -21.89 -4.93 7.59
CA ARG A 232 -22.83 -4.18 8.44
C ARG A 232 -22.53 -4.37 9.93
N GLU A 233 -22.14 -5.58 10.34
CA GLU A 233 -21.72 -5.85 11.73
C GLU A 233 -20.45 -5.08 12.11
N GLU A 234 -19.48 -4.94 11.20
CA GLU A 234 -18.22 -4.24 11.47
C GLU A 234 -18.34 -2.71 11.39
N TYR A 235 -19.06 -2.17 10.39
CA TYR A 235 -19.11 -0.73 10.12
C TYR A 235 -20.44 -0.04 10.43
N GLY A 236 -21.45 -0.78 10.88
CA GLY A 236 -22.78 -0.24 11.23
C GLY A 236 -23.66 0.11 10.04
N LYS A 237 -23.16 0.04 8.81
CA LYS A 237 -23.85 0.36 7.55
C LYS A 237 -23.55 -0.65 6.45
N THR A 238 -24.44 -0.73 5.46
CA THR A 238 -24.24 -1.65 4.33
C THR A 238 -23.14 -1.14 3.40
N PRO A 239 -22.48 -2.03 2.62
CA PRO A 239 -21.46 -1.63 1.64
C PRO A 239 -21.97 -0.58 0.65
N LYS A 240 -23.24 -0.68 0.21
CA LYS A 240 -23.85 0.28 -0.70
C LYS A 240 -24.00 1.65 -0.05
N ALA A 241 -24.50 1.72 1.18
CA ALA A 241 -24.67 2.96 1.92
C ALA A 241 -23.35 3.63 2.30
N ASP A 242 -22.29 2.85 2.51
CA ASP A 242 -20.94 3.37 2.81
C ASP A 242 -20.29 4.01 1.57
N ARG A 243 -20.56 3.48 0.39
CA ARG A 243 -20.05 4.00 -0.89
C ARG A 243 -20.74 5.30 -1.34
N GLU A 244 -22.01 5.49 -0.97
CA GLU A 244 -22.84 6.63 -1.37
C GLU A 244 -22.73 7.81 -0.38
N ALA A 245 -21.97 7.66 0.71
CA ALA A 245 -21.76 8.66 1.76
C ALA A 245 -20.45 9.42 1.56
#